data_ac345c2e4ff342a90e297541d58f33e8
#
_entry.id   ac345c2e4ff342a90e297541d58f33e8
#
_cell.length_a   1.000
_cell.length_b   1.000
_cell.length_c   1.000
_cell.angle_alpha   90.00
_cell.angle_beta   90.00
_cell.angle_gamma   90.00
#
_symmetry.space_group_name_H-M   'P 1'
#
loop_
_entity.id
_entity.type
_entity.pdbx_description
1 polymer ?
#
loop_
_entity_poly.entity_id
_entity_poly.type
_entity_poly.pdbx_seq_one_letter_code
_entity_poly.pdbx_strand_id
1 'polypeptide(L)'
;MTENGDFYYGQYKIDYEIVRKEVTYKATVGKSKADTLTTEKIKPRKVVIKVHPDQRVVVTAPIDAIDEMIHDAMMKRARWIWQNLQDFAKQKDHVLPKRYVSGETQFYLGRRYVLKVITDAKTNDKINSTVKLSRGKLHVELSQNDSELDAEKRAVLVKSLIDKWYKDKFTSVSRERLEALIHKASWVENNPSLKLMTMKKQWGSCSNKGNLILNPHLVKAPKECIDYVILHELCHIAEHNHSEHFWRLLTQVMPNWKEVKARLDGMAELYLNE
;
A
#
# COMPACT_ATOMS: atom_id res chain seq x y z
N MET A 1 -23.64 -2.51 6.46
CA MET A 1 -23.65 -2.38 7.93
C MET A 1 -22.34 -2.94 8.42
N THR A 2 -21.65 -2.22 9.29
CA THR A 2 -20.46 -2.71 10.01
C THR A 2 -20.93 -3.17 11.38
N GLU A 3 -20.66 -4.42 11.70
CA GLU A 3 -20.91 -5.01 13.01
C GLU A 3 -19.56 -5.16 13.71
N ASN A 4 -19.53 -5.11 15.04
CA ASN A 4 -18.32 -5.30 15.82
C ASN A 4 -18.40 -6.61 16.60
N GLY A 5 -17.27 -7.32 16.67
CA GLY A 5 -17.10 -8.51 17.48
C GLY A 5 -15.80 -8.45 18.25
N ASP A 6 -15.66 -9.34 19.22
CA ASP A 6 -14.41 -9.51 19.96
C ASP A 6 -14.16 -10.97 20.30
N PHE A 7 -12.90 -11.30 20.59
CA PHE A 7 -12.51 -12.60 21.13
C PHE A 7 -11.23 -12.45 21.97
N TYR A 8 -10.94 -13.49 22.78
CA TYR A 8 -9.75 -13.51 23.61
C TYR A 8 -8.70 -14.47 23.06
N TYR A 9 -7.44 -13.99 23.00
CA TYR A 9 -6.27 -14.84 22.79
C TYR A 9 -5.36 -14.77 24.02
N GLY A 10 -5.40 -15.80 24.86
CA GLY A 10 -4.85 -15.75 26.21
C GLY A 10 -5.53 -14.68 27.04
N GLN A 11 -4.77 -13.72 27.56
CA GLN A 11 -5.30 -12.57 28.33
C GLN A 11 -5.61 -11.34 27.46
N TYR A 12 -5.35 -11.39 26.16
CA TYR A 12 -5.52 -10.25 25.25
C TYR A 12 -6.89 -10.27 24.61
N LYS A 13 -7.66 -9.20 24.81
CA LYS A 13 -8.89 -8.95 24.07
C LYS A 13 -8.56 -8.39 22.68
N ILE A 14 -9.15 -8.96 21.65
CA ILE A 14 -8.99 -8.53 20.25
C ILE A 14 -10.38 -8.15 19.73
N ASP A 15 -10.57 -6.85 19.49
CA ASP A 15 -11.79 -6.33 18.88
C ASP A 15 -11.64 -6.38 17.34
N TYR A 16 -12.75 -6.66 16.61
CA TYR A 16 -12.75 -6.70 15.16
C TYR A 16 -14.04 -6.16 14.56
N GLU A 17 -13.92 -5.59 13.35
CA GLU A 17 -15.04 -5.10 12.57
C GLU A 17 -15.47 -6.16 11.54
N ILE A 18 -16.78 -6.43 11.43
CA ILE A 18 -17.34 -7.35 10.44
C ILE A 18 -17.92 -6.53 9.28
N VAL A 19 -17.47 -6.81 8.08
CA VAL A 19 -17.98 -6.24 6.84
C VAL A 19 -18.66 -7.35 6.04
N ARG A 20 -19.99 -7.34 6.00
CA ARG A 20 -20.77 -8.30 5.21
C ARG A 20 -20.86 -7.84 3.77
N LYS A 21 -20.57 -8.75 2.82
CA LYS A 21 -20.65 -8.49 1.39
C LYS A 21 -21.71 -9.37 0.74
N GLU A 22 -22.53 -8.76 -0.11
CA GLU A 22 -23.48 -9.48 -0.96
C GLU A 22 -22.75 -10.41 -1.93
N VAL A 23 -23.38 -11.54 -2.20
CA VAL A 23 -22.91 -12.50 -3.21
C VAL A 23 -23.38 -11.99 -4.58
N THR A 24 -22.48 -11.43 -5.36
CA THR A 24 -22.78 -11.11 -6.76
C THR A 24 -22.76 -12.40 -7.59
N TYR A 25 -23.92 -12.85 -8.03
CA TYR A 25 -24.05 -13.94 -8.99
C TYR A 25 -23.63 -13.44 -10.36
N LYS A 26 -22.63 -14.03 -10.99
CA LYS A 26 -22.38 -13.84 -12.42
C LYS A 26 -23.26 -14.83 -13.16
N ALA A 27 -24.30 -14.35 -13.82
CA ALA A 27 -25.01 -15.14 -14.83
C ALA A 27 -24.08 -15.32 -16.03
N THR A 28 -23.56 -16.50 -16.24
CA THR A 28 -22.88 -16.87 -17.48
C THR A 28 -23.97 -17.30 -18.49
N VAL A 29 -24.22 -16.44 -19.48
CA VAL A 29 -25.04 -16.80 -20.63
C VAL A 29 -24.23 -17.75 -21.49
N GLY A 30 -24.52 -19.04 -21.42
CA GLY A 30 -23.98 -20.06 -22.31
C GLY A 30 -24.50 -19.88 -23.72
N LYS A 31 -23.61 -19.74 -24.69
CA LYS A 31 -23.97 -19.82 -26.14
C LYS A 31 -24.17 -21.27 -26.50
N SER A 32 -25.36 -21.81 -26.30
CA SER A 32 -25.88 -22.95 -27.08
C SER A 32 -27.40 -23.03 -26.99
N LYS A 33 -28.00 -23.39 -28.11
CA LYS A 33 -29.44 -23.53 -28.31
C LYS A 33 -29.98 -24.68 -27.45
N ALA A 34 -30.55 -24.38 -26.31
CA ALA A 34 -31.64 -25.08 -25.61
C ALA A 34 -31.72 -24.45 -24.19
N ASP A 35 -32.88 -23.88 -23.88
CA ASP A 35 -33.17 -23.27 -22.58
C ASP A 35 -33.03 -24.27 -21.42
N THR A 36 -31.92 -24.17 -20.70
CA THR A 36 -31.82 -24.73 -19.36
C THR A 36 -30.94 -23.77 -18.54
N LEU A 37 -31.56 -22.99 -17.67
CA LEU A 37 -30.91 -22.19 -16.66
C LEU A 37 -30.17 -23.12 -15.67
N THR A 38 -28.92 -23.42 -15.94
CA THR A 38 -28.05 -24.09 -14.97
C THR A 38 -27.47 -23.04 -14.03
N THR A 39 -28.04 -22.95 -12.85
CA THR A 39 -27.45 -22.23 -11.70
C THR A 39 -26.22 -23.02 -11.27
N GLU A 40 -25.03 -22.58 -11.70
CA GLU A 40 -23.78 -23.09 -11.14
C GLU A 40 -23.70 -22.70 -9.65
N LYS A 41 -23.58 -23.73 -8.80
CA LYS A 41 -23.31 -23.53 -7.35
C LYS A 41 -21.99 -22.80 -7.19
N ILE A 42 -22.07 -21.51 -6.89
CA ILE A 42 -20.89 -20.70 -6.55
C ILE A 42 -20.29 -21.25 -5.26
N LYS A 43 -19.01 -21.58 -5.27
CA LYS A 43 -18.26 -22.00 -4.08
C LYS A 43 -18.44 -20.96 -2.98
N PRO A 44 -18.72 -21.37 -1.72
CA PRO A 44 -18.93 -20.44 -0.63
C PRO A 44 -17.69 -19.51 -0.50
N ARG A 45 -17.94 -18.21 -0.50
CA ARG A 45 -16.87 -17.23 -0.31
C ARG A 45 -16.28 -17.41 1.09
N LYS A 46 -14.96 -17.53 1.16
CA LYS A 46 -14.24 -17.69 2.42
C LYS A 46 -14.31 -16.40 3.24
N VAL A 47 -14.37 -16.52 4.55
CA VAL A 47 -14.13 -15.41 5.48
C VAL A 47 -12.69 -14.93 5.29
N VAL A 48 -12.53 -13.63 5.05
CA VAL A 48 -11.22 -12.98 4.86
C VAL A 48 -10.92 -12.09 6.05
N ILE A 49 -9.81 -12.35 6.72
CA ILE A 49 -9.35 -11.59 7.87
C ILE A 49 -8.18 -10.71 7.44
N LYS A 50 -8.25 -9.42 7.77
CA LYS A 50 -7.18 -8.44 7.54
C LYS A 50 -6.83 -7.76 8.84
N VAL A 51 -5.54 -7.73 9.18
CA VAL A 51 -4.99 -6.91 10.26
C VAL A 51 -4.34 -5.70 9.62
N HIS A 52 -4.74 -4.51 10.06
CA HIS A 52 -4.26 -3.25 9.53
C HIS A 52 -3.12 -2.67 10.40
N PRO A 53 -2.21 -1.86 9.82
CA PRO A 53 -1.15 -1.19 10.57
C PRO A 53 -1.65 -0.27 11.70
N ASP A 54 -2.87 0.29 11.56
CA ASP A 54 -3.55 1.05 12.60
C ASP A 54 -4.15 0.17 13.73
N GLN A 55 -3.77 -1.12 13.76
CA GLN A 55 -4.20 -2.15 14.72
C GLN A 55 -5.68 -2.55 14.61
N ARG A 56 -6.40 -2.09 13.58
CA ARG A 56 -7.76 -2.59 13.34
C ARG A 56 -7.74 -3.96 12.70
N VAL A 57 -8.61 -4.84 13.19
CA VAL A 57 -8.85 -6.15 12.59
C VAL A 57 -10.19 -6.10 11.85
N VAL A 58 -10.16 -6.35 10.54
CA VAL A 58 -11.36 -6.31 9.69
C VAL A 58 -11.62 -7.69 9.11
N VAL A 59 -12.81 -8.19 9.36
CA VAL A 59 -13.31 -9.47 8.82
C VAL A 59 -14.30 -9.18 7.72
N THR A 60 -14.01 -9.67 6.53
CA THR A 60 -14.96 -9.63 5.41
C THR A 60 -15.60 -11.00 5.27
N ALA A 61 -16.92 -11.08 5.46
CA ALA A 61 -17.70 -12.31 5.37
C ALA A 61 -18.83 -12.18 4.33
N PRO A 62 -19.31 -13.30 3.75
CA PRO A 62 -20.56 -13.33 3.00
C PRO A 62 -21.75 -12.87 3.86
N ILE A 63 -22.80 -12.32 3.24
CA ILE A 63 -23.98 -11.82 3.94
C ILE A 63 -24.72 -12.93 4.69
N ASP A 64 -24.64 -14.16 4.18
CA ASP A 64 -25.26 -15.38 4.71
C ASP A 64 -24.37 -16.14 5.72
N ALA A 65 -23.15 -15.62 6.00
CA ALA A 65 -22.28 -16.23 6.99
C ALA A 65 -22.84 -16.03 8.41
N ILE A 66 -23.00 -17.11 9.15
CA ILE A 66 -23.39 -17.05 10.56
C ILE A 66 -22.22 -16.63 11.45
N ASP A 67 -22.50 -15.98 12.57
CA ASP A 67 -21.47 -15.40 13.45
C ASP A 67 -20.52 -16.46 14.01
N GLU A 68 -21.01 -17.67 14.28
CA GLU A 68 -20.20 -18.79 14.73
C GLU A 68 -19.10 -19.15 13.70
N MET A 69 -19.41 -19.14 12.39
CA MET A 69 -18.43 -19.40 11.35
C MET A 69 -17.36 -18.31 11.30
N ILE A 70 -17.75 -17.05 11.53
CA ILE A 70 -16.83 -15.92 11.59
C ILE A 70 -15.92 -16.07 12.80
N HIS A 71 -16.51 -16.34 13.96
CA HIS A 71 -15.77 -16.55 15.21
C HIS A 71 -14.78 -17.73 15.09
N ASP A 72 -15.19 -18.84 14.56
CA ASP A 72 -14.32 -20.01 14.31
C ASP A 72 -13.14 -19.67 13.39
N ALA A 73 -13.39 -18.90 12.33
CA ALA A 73 -12.34 -18.45 11.43
C ALA A 73 -11.33 -17.53 12.14
N MET A 74 -11.82 -16.67 13.05
CA MET A 74 -10.99 -15.80 13.89
C MET A 74 -10.15 -16.62 14.87
N MET A 75 -10.74 -17.58 15.57
CA MET A 75 -10.05 -18.43 16.54
C MET A 75 -8.95 -19.28 15.87
N LYS A 76 -9.21 -19.86 14.70
CA LYS A 76 -8.21 -20.61 13.92
C LYS A 76 -6.99 -19.77 13.53
N ARG A 77 -7.13 -18.47 13.46
CA ARG A 77 -6.06 -17.52 13.09
C ARG A 77 -5.66 -16.58 14.25
N ALA A 78 -6.13 -16.81 15.45
CA ALA A 78 -5.93 -15.95 16.61
C ALA A 78 -4.45 -15.62 16.86
N ARG A 79 -3.57 -16.65 16.82
CA ARG A 79 -2.12 -16.46 16.97
C ARG A 79 -1.54 -15.54 15.89
N TRP A 80 -1.91 -15.74 14.64
CA TRP A 80 -1.45 -14.91 13.52
C TRP A 80 -1.94 -13.47 13.65
N ILE A 81 -3.23 -13.26 14.02
CA ILE A 81 -3.81 -11.94 14.27
C ILE A 81 -3.02 -11.24 15.38
N TRP A 82 -2.84 -11.91 16.50
CA TRP A 82 -2.12 -11.36 17.65
C TRP A 82 -0.67 -10.99 17.31
N GLN A 83 0.06 -11.86 16.61
CA GLN A 83 1.42 -11.57 16.17
C GLN A 83 1.49 -10.31 15.30
N ASN A 84 0.60 -10.18 14.31
CA ASN A 84 0.56 -8.98 13.45
C ASN A 84 0.22 -7.72 14.26
N LEU A 85 -0.71 -7.79 15.21
CA LEU A 85 -1.02 -6.67 16.09
C LEU A 85 0.19 -6.24 16.93
N GLN A 86 0.95 -7.22 17.48
CA GLN A 86 2.18 -6.92 18.24
C GLN A 86 3.27 -6.32 17.35
N ASP A 87 3.44 -6.83 16.13
CA ASP A 87 4.44 -6.30 15.19
C ASP A 87 4.09 -4.86 14.79
N PHE A 88 2.82 -4.56 14.53
CA PHE A 88 2.36 -3.19 14.25
C PHE A 88 2.45 -2.28 15.48
N ALA A 89 2.17 -2.80 16.70
CA ALA A 89 2.36 -2.03 17.93
C ALA A 89 3.81 -1.61 18.12
N LYS A 90 4.76 -2.56 17.97
CA LYS A 90 6.21 -2.26 18.05
C LYS A 90 6.67 -1.25 17.01
N GLN A 91 6.13 -1.33 15.77
CA GLN A 91 6.45 -0.36 14.72
C GLN A 91 5.92 1.04 15.08
N LYS A 92 4.71 1.14 15.62
CA LYS A 92 4.06 2.39 16.00
C LYS A 92 4.77 3.09 17.17
N ASP A 93 5.23 2.34 18.17
CA ASP A 93 5.95 2.88 19.33
C ASP A 93 7.27 3.57 18.96
N HIS A 94 7.81 3.26 17.77
CA HIS A 94 9.07 3.83 17.27
C HIS A 94 8.89 4.91 16.20
N VAL A 95 7.66 5.17 15.73
CA VAL A 95 7.38 6.16 14.68
C VAL A 95 6.61 7.34 15.28
N LEU A 96 7.33 8.38 15.65
CA LEU A 96 6.71 9.63 16.04
C LEU A 96 6.06 10.31 14.84
N PRO A 97 4.89 10.97 15.02
CA PRO A 97 4.25 11.77 13.97
C PRO A 97 5.24 12.80 13.40
N LYS A 98 5.31 12.92 12.11
CA LYS A 98 6.18 13.90 11.45
C LYS A 98 5.66 15.31 11.68
N ARG A 99 6.58 16.19 12.02
CA ARG A 99 6.32 17.61 12.24
C ARG A 99 6.77 18.48 11.07
N TYR A 100 7.44 17.86 10.08
CA TYR A 100 8.00 18.51 8.88
C TYR A 100 8.92 19.69 9.18
N VAL A 101 9.76 19.52 10.20
CA VAL A 101 10.78 20.48 10.64
C VAL A 101 12.19 20.01 10.30
N SER A 102 13.14 20.96 10.27
CA SER A 102 14.55 20.61 10.05
C SER A 102 15.06 19.62 11.10
N GLY A 103 15.86 18.64 10.65
CA GLY A 103 16.41 17.57 11.47
C GLY A 103 15.67 16.23 11.32
N GLU A 104 14.44 16.22 10.82
CA GLU A 104 13.68 14.98 10.63
C GLU A 104 14.26 14.09 9.53
N THR A 105 14.08 12.77 9.69
CA THR A 105 14.49 11.78 8.71
C THR A 105 13.45 11.67 7.58
N GLN A 106 13.94 11.74 6.35
CA GLN A 106 13.20 11.44 5.14
C GLN A 106 13.86 10.25 4.42
N PHE A 107 13.07 9.49 3.66
CA PHE A 107 13.56 8.34 2.90
C PHE A 107 13.42 8.59 1.40
N TYR A 108 14.39 8.11 0.63
CA TYR A 108 14.33 8.07 -0.83
C TYR A 108 15.16 6.91 -1.35
N LEU A 109 14.54 6.01 -2.13
CA LEU A 109 15.14 4.78 -2.66
C LEU A 109 15.89 3.96 -1.60
N GLY A 110 15.28 3.79 -0.42
CA GLY A 110 15.81 3.02 0.70
C GLY A 110 16.91 3.73 1.52
N ARG A 111 17.29 4.95 1.17
CA ARG A 111 18.32 5.72 1.88
C ARG A 111 17.69 6.78 2.78
N ARG A 112 18.35 7.05 3.90
CA ARG A 112 17.96 8.09 4.85
C ARG A 112 18.58 9.44 4.44
N TYR A 113 17.78 10.49 4.56
CA TYR A 113 18.17 11.88 4.33
C TYR A 113 17.64 12.74 5.47
N VAL A 114 18.36 13.79 5.82
CA VAL A 114 17.93 14.76 6.83
C VAL A 114 17.17 15.88 6.15
N LEU A 115 15.96 16.16 6.61
CA LEU A 115 15.17 17.30 6.15
C LEU A 115 15.85 18.61 6.60
N LYS A 116 16.01 19.56 5.69
CA LYS A 116 16.45 20.92 5.97
C LYS A 116 15.49 21.92 5.35
N VAL A 117 14.70 22.59 6.19
CA VAL A 117 13.83 23.69 5.79
C VAL A 117 14.63 24.99 5.89
N ILE A 118 14.69 25.75 4.81
CA ILE A 118 15.44 27.00 4.68
C ILE A 118 14.44 28.12 4.51
N THR A 119 14.45 29.06 5.46
CA THR A 119 13.52 30.19 5.56
C THR A 119 14.21 31.54 5.39
N ASP A 120 15.55 31.56 5.14
CA ASP A 120 16.32 32.80 5.06
C ASP A 120 15.94 33.62 3.82
N ALA A 121 15.28 34.76 4.05
CA ALA A 121 14.87 35.73 3.05
C ALA A 121 16.08 36.40 2.31
N LYS A 122 17.28 36.34 2.87
CA LYS A 122 18.47 37.04 2.33
C LYS A 122 19.08 36.36 1.08
N THR A 123 18.70 35.13 0.79
CA THR A 123 19.25 34.37 -0.37
C THR A 123 18.19 33.97 -1.40
N ASN A 124 16.92 34.31 -1.18
CA ASN A 124 15.82 33.80 -2.00
C ASN A 124 15.01 34.92 -2.66
N ASP A 125 15.54 35.46 -3.78
CA ASP A 125 14.72 36.14 -4.82
C ASP A 125 13.79 35.16 -5.55
N LYS A 126 13.56 33.96 -4.98
CA LYS A 126 12.73 32.92 -5.60
C LYS A 126 11.26 33.19 -5.39
N ILE A 127 10.54 33.25 -6.49
CA ILE A 127 9.09 33.42 -6.53
C ILE A 127 8.37 32.18 -5.95
N ASN A 128 9.00 31.00 -6.03
CA ASN A 128 8.39 29.73 -5.64
C ASN A 128 9.28 28.89 -4.72
N SER A 129 8.65 28.23 -3.73
CA SER A 129 9.30 27.25 -2.87
C SER A 129 9.74 26.00 -3.66
N THR A 130 10.88 25.44 -3.35
CA THR A 130 11.47 24.31 -4.09
C THR A 130 11.99 23.21 -3.17
N VAL A 131 12.02 21.96 -3.68
CA VAL A 131 12.58 20.81 -2.97
C VAL A 131 13.72 20.21 -3.77
N LYS A 132 14.88 20.03 -3.13
CA LYS A 132 16.08 19.47 -3.76
C LYS A 132 16.78 18.46 -2.85
N LEU A 133 17.25 17.37 -3.44
CA LEU A 133 18.06 16.38 -2.75
C LEU A 133 19.53 16.65 -3.05
N SER A 134 20.32 16.96 -2.04
CA SER A 134 21.76 17.15 -2.21
C SER A 134 22.52 16.85 -0.91
N ARG A 135 23.75 16.34 -1.03
CA ARG A 135 24.70 16.12 0.07
C ARG A 135 24.08 15.43 1.29
N GLY A 136 23.26 14.38 1.09
CA GLY A 136 22.62 13.63 2.18
C GLY A 136 21.43 14.33 2.85
N LYS A 137 20.96 15.45 2.30
CA LYS A 137 19.85 16.24 2.86
C LYS A 137 18.77 16.46 1.82
N LEU A 138 17.51 16.46 2.27
CA LEU A 138 16.38 16.94 1.51
C LEU A 138 16.14 18.41 1.90
N HIS A 139 16.53 19.32 1.00
CA HIS A 139 16.37 20.75 1.20
C HIS A 139 15.00 21.18 0.72
N VAL A 140 14.24 21.88 1.59
CA VAL A 140 13.01 22.60 1.25
C VAL A 140 13.34 24.08 1.39
N GLU A 141 13.49 24.77 0.27
CA GLU A 141 13.75 26.20 0.21
C GLU A 141 12.41 26.90 0.05
N LEU A 142 11.99 27.67 1.06
CA LEU A 142 10.71 28.42 1.03
C LEU A 142 10.91 29.77 0.32
N SER A 143 9.88 30.22 -0.40
CA SER A 143 9.81 31.58 -0.94
C SER A 143 9.73 32.60 0.21
N GLN A 144 9.95 33.88 -0.07
CA GLN A 144 9.87 34.94 0.94
C GLN A 144 8.49 34.94 1.63
N ASN A 145 7.40 34.91 0.85
CA ASN A 145 6.04 34.89 1.38
C ASN A 145 5.75 33.66 2.25
N ASP A 146 6.27 32.50 1.84
CA ASP A 146 6.08 31.22 2.55
C ASP A 146 6.92 31.18 3.86
N SER A 147 8.01 31.92 3.93
CA SER A 147 8.88 32.00 5.13
C SER A 147 8.20 32.73 6.31
N GLU A 148 7.22 33.60 6.03
CA GLU A 148 6.48 34.37 7.02
C GLU A 148 5.33 33.57 7.66
N LEU A 149 5.01 32.38 7.16
CA LEU A 149 3.97 31.54 7.71
C LEU A 149 4.27 31.10 9.15
N ASP A 150 3.20 30.98 9.95
CA ASP A 150 3.30 30.35 11.27
C ASP A 150 3.78 28.89 11.19
N ALA A 151 4.17 28.32 12.33
CA ALA A 151 4.77 26.98 12.38
C ALA A 151 3.85 25.89 11.83
N GLU A 152 2.54 25.96 12.09
CA GLU A 152 1.55 24.97 11.62
C GLU A 152 1.36 25.04 10.12
N LYS A 153 1.09 26.23 9.58
CA LYS A 153 0.90 26.42 8.13
C LYS A 153 2.16 26.09 7.36
N ARG A 154 3.33 26.43 7.92
CA ARG A 154 4.64 26.05 7.36
C ARG A 154 4.81 24.53 7.29
N ALA A 155 4.47 23.79 8.34
CA ALA A 155 4.55 22.34 8.35
C ALA A 155 3.65 21.71 7.27
N VAL A 156 2.41 22.20 7.12
CA VAL A 156 1.48 21.76 6.07
C VAL A 156 2.04 22.04 4.67
N LEU A 157 2.62 23.23 4.45
CA LEU A 157 3.23 23.58 3.17
C LEU A 157 4.46 22.68 2.89
N VAL A 158 5.37 22.53 3.85
CA VAL A 158 6.56 21.68 3.71
C VAL A 158 6.15 20.25 3.38
N LYS A 159 5.13 19.71 4.06
CA LYS A 159 4.54 18.40 3.73
C LYS A 159 4.10 18.33 2.28
N SER A 160 3.29 19.28 1.83
CA SER A 160 2.74 19.30 0.47
C SER A 160 3.83 19.37 -0.59
N LEU A 161 4.90 20.15 -0.35
CA LEU A 161 6.06 20.26 -1.24
C LEU A 161 6.83 18.94 -1.33
N ILE A 162 7.03 18.27 -0.20
CA ILE A 162 7.70 16.97 -0.13
C ILE A 162 6.87 15.90 -0.84
N ASP A 163 5.55 15.86 -0.62
CA ASP A 163 4.64 14.91 -1.26
C ASP A 163 4.65 15.09 -2.79
N LYS A 164 4.59 16.34 -3.26
CA LYS A 164 4.74 16.66 -4.68
C LYS A 164 6.08 16.17 -5.22
N TRP A 165 7.18 16.45 -4.52
CA TRP A 165 8.51 16.01 -4.91
C TRP A 165 8.61 14.47 -4.99
N TYR A 166 8.06 13.73 -4.02
CA TYR A 166 7.99 12.28 -4.08
C TYR A 166 7.21 11.78 -5.29
N LYS A 167 6.05 12.38 -5.56
CA LYS A 167 5.23 12.03 -6.72
C LYS A 167 5.98 12.26 -8.03
N ASP A 168 6.63 13.41 -8.17
CA ASP A 168 7.40 13.76 -9.37
C ASP A 168 8.58 12.80 -9.57
N LYS A 169 9.32 12.49 -8.49
CA LYS A 169 10.42 11.51 -8.53
C LYS A 169 9.92 10.10 -8.84
N PHE A 170 8.82 9.70 -8.25
CA PHE A 170 8.28 8.36 -8.48
C PHE A 170 7.71 8.20 -9.89
N THR A 171 7.21 9.25 -10.51
CA THR A 171 6.77 9.22 -11.92
C THR A 171 7.89 8.74 -12.84
N SER A 172 9.11 9.25 -12.66
CA SER A 172 10.27 8.83 -13.46
C SER A 172 10.75 7.42 -13.07
N VAL A 173 10.90 7.18 -11.75
CA VAL A 173 11.40 5.89 -11.23
C VAL A 173 10.47 4.74 -11.59
N SER A 174 9.15 4.90 -11.39
CA SER A 174 8.19 3.82 -11.66
C SER A 174 8.12 3.46 -13.15
N ARG A 175 8.24 4.45 -14.04
CA ARG A 175 8.31 4.21 -15.50
C ARG A 175 9.58 3.46 -15.87
N GLU A 176 10.74 3.94 -15.43
CA GLU A 176 12.03 3.27 -15.65
C GLU A 176 12.00 1.80 -15.17
N ARG A 177 11.45 1.59 -13.95
CA ARG A 177 11.37 0.23 -13.40
C ARG A 177 10.38 -0.66 -14.14
N LEU A 178 9.22 -0.14 -14.53
CA LEU A 178 8.25 -0.90 -15.33
C LEU A 178 8.84 -1.32 -16.67
N GLU A 179 9.49 -0.41 -17.41
CA GLU A 179 10.16 -0.69 -18.67
C GLU A 179 11.26 -1.76 -18.52
N ALA A 180 12.02 -1.70 -17.42
CA ALA A 180 13.08 -2.66 -17.13
C ALA A 180 12.56 -4.05 -16.71
N LEU A 181 11.32 -4.18 -16.27
CA LEU A 181 10.78 -5.42 -15.70
C LEU A 181 9.72 -6.10 -16.56
N ILE A 182 9.05 -5.37 -17.44
CA ILE A 182 7.91 -5.88 -18.22
C ILE A 182 8.27 -7.12 -19.04
N HIS A 183 9.48 -7.19 -19.57
CA HIS A 183 9.96 -8.33 -20.35
C HIS A 183 10.05 -9.64 -19.57
N LYS A 184 10.07 -9.59 -18.21
CA LYS A 184 10.04 -10.77 -17.35
C LYS A 184 8.66 -11.39 -17.27
N ALA A 185 7.61 -10.59 -17.46
CA ALA A 185 6.21 -10.99 -17.41
C ALA A 185 5.71 -11.34 -18.82
N SER A 186 6.07 -12.52 -19.33
CA SER A 186 5.73 -12.98 -20.69
C SER A 186 4.24 -13.04 -21.01
N TRP A 187 3.38 -13.00 -20.00
CA TRP A 187 1.92 -12.97 -20.14
C TRP A 187 1.34 -11.56 -20.37
N VAL A 188 2.20 -10.53 -20.34
CA VAL A 188 1.81 -9.14 -20.58
C VAL A 188 2.06 -8.80 -22.05
N GLU A 189 0.99 -8.82 -22.85
CA GLU A 189 1.09 -8.57 -24.29
C GLU A 189 1.27 -7.09 -24.64
N ASN A 190 0.62 -6.20 -23.88
CA ASN A 190 0.63 -4.77 -24.11
C ASN A 190 1.19 -4.02 -22.91
N ASN A 191 1.89 -2.92 -23.17
CA ASN A 191 2.45 -2.09 -22.11
C ASN A 191 1.31 -1.48 -21.25
N PRO A 192 1.20 -1.82 -19.96
CA PRO A 192 0.11 -1.36 -19.12
C PRO A 192 0.20 0.14 -18.87
N SER A 193 -0.94 0.82 -18.82
CA SER A 193 -0.95 2.21 -18.35
C SER A 193 -0.61 2.26 -16.86
N LEU A 194 0.20 3.24 -16.47
CA LEU A 194 0.64 3.44 -15.09
C LEU A 194 0.11 4.77 -14.56
N LYS A 195 -0.62 4.72 -13.44
CA LYS A 195 -1.10 5.89 -12.71
C LYS A 195 -0.54 5.91 -11.28
N LEU A 196 -0.31 7.10 -10.75
CA LEU A 196 0.11 7.29 -9.37
C LEU A 196 -1.07 7.82 -8.54
N MET A 197 -1.35 7.13 -7.44
CA MET A 197 -2.40 7.53 -6.50
C MET A 197 -1.97 7.21 -5.07
N THR A 198 -2.07 8.19 -4.17
CA THR A 198 -1.81 7.97 -2.75
C THR A 198 -2.86 7.05 -2.15
N MET A 199 -2.41 5.98 -1.52
CA MET A 199 -3.26 4.96 -0.90
C MET A 199 -2.81 4.74 0.54
N LYS A 200 -3.77 4.64 1.47
CA LYS A 200 -3.47 4.47 2.91
C LYS A 200 -3.00 3.06 3.28
N LYS A 201 -3.38 2.05 2.49
CA LYS A 201 -3.27 0.63 2.89
C LYS A 201 -2.64 -0.27 1.82
N GLN A 202 -2.24 0.29 0.68
CA GLN A 202 -1.75 -0.49 -0.45
C GLN A 202 -0.57 0.22 -1.11
N TRP A 203 0.34 -0.59 -1.66
CA TRP A 203 1.46 -0.10 -2.44
C TRP A 203 1.14 -0.02 -3.93
N GLY A 204 0.24 -0.89 -4.40
CA GLY A 204 -0.20 -0.96 -5.77
C GLY A 204 -1.59 -1.58 -5.91
N SER A 205 -2.12 -1.53 -7.10
CA SER A 205 -3.28 -2.30 -7.56
C SER A 205 -3.29 -2.43 -9.07
N CYS A 206 -3.82 -3.56 -9.56
CA CYS A 206 -4.06 -3.79 -10.97
C CYS A 206 -5.57 -3.85 -11.23
N SER A 207 -6.04 -3.12 -12.24
CA SER A 207 -7.43 -3.18 -12.67
C SER A 207 -7.68 -4.39 -13.56
N ASN A 208 -8.96 -4.79 -13.72
CA ASN A 208 -9.34 -5.87 -14.64
C ASN A 208 -8.97 -5.62 -16.12
N LYS A 209 -8.61 -4.36 -16.46
CA LYS A 209 -8.13 -3.97 -17.80
C LYS A 209 -6.60 -3.98 -17.90
N GLY A 210 -5.90 -4.46 -16.87
CA GLY A 210 -4.44 -4.47 -16.82
C GLY A 210 -3.79 -3.12 -16.51
N ASN A 211 -4.54 -2.09 -16.10
CA ASN A 211 -3.97 -0.79 -15.73
C ASN A 211 -3.40 -0.85 -14.32
N LEU A 212 -2.18 -0.37 -14.15
CA LEU A 212 -1.49 -0.34 -12.87
C LEU A 212 -1.70 0.99 -12.14
N ILE A 213 -1.91 0.93 -10.84
CA ILE A 213 -1.91 2.08 -9.95
C ILE A 213 -0.84 1.83 -8.89
N LEU A 214 0.08 2.76 -8.69
CA LEU A 214 1.12 2.66 -7.67
C LEU A 214 1.05 3.83 -6.70
N ASN A 215 1.40 3.55 -5.43
CA ASN A 215 1.47 4.56 -4.38
C ASN A 215 2.77 5.36 -4.49
N PRO A 216 2.74 6.70 -4.61
CA PRO A 216 3.95 7.53 -4.69
C PRO A 216 4.92 7.33 -3.53
N HIS A 217 4.41 7.01 -2.33
CA HIS A 217 5.25 6.77 -1.14
C HIS A 217 6.16 5.54 -1.28
N LEU A 218 5.89 4.66 -2.26
CA LEU A 218 6.76 3.52 -2.58
C LEU A 218 8.16 3.96 -3.00
N VAL A 219 8.34 5.18 -3.48
CA VAL A 219 9.66 5.76 -3.81
C VAL A 219 10.58 5.89 -2.59
N LYS A 220 10.04 5.85 -1.38
CA LYS A 220 10.82 5.85 -0.13
C LYS A 220 11.53 4.52 0.08
N ALA A 221 10.98 3.42 -0.44
CA ALA A 221 11.50 2.07 -0.32
C ALA A 221 12.71 1.82 -1.24
N PRO A 222 13.53 0.80 -0.95
CA PRO A 222 14.57 0.31 -1.86
C PRO A 222 14.02 -0.03 -3.24
N LYS A 223 14.82 0.13 -4.29
CA LYS A 223 14.41 -0.19 -5.68
C LYS A 223 13.86 -1.61 -5.82
N GLU A 224 14.45 -2.57 -5.12
CA GLU A 224 14.00 -3.96 -5.13
C GLU A 224 12.55 -4.13 -4.60
N CYS A 225 12.15 -3.32 -3.62
CA CYS A 225 10.77 -3.31 -3.13
C CYS A 225 9.80 -2.68 -4.17
N ILE A 226 10.26 -1.68 -4.92
CA ILE A 226 9.50 -1.11 -6.04
C ILE A 226 9.31 -2.18 -7.12
N ASP A 227 10.37 -2.92 -7.45
CA ASP A 227 10.34 -4.00 -8.43
C ASP A 227 9.36 -5.10 -8.01
N TYR A 228 9.38 -5.48 -6.74
CA TYR A 228 8.44 -6.44 -6.17
C TYR A 228 6.98 -6.00 -6.38
N VAL A 229 6.65 -4.77 -6.05
CA VAL A 229 5.27 -4.28 -6.21
C VAL A 229 4.88 -4.24 -7.68
N ILE A 230 5.75 -3.76 -8.57
CA ILE A 230 5.48 -3.74 -10.02
C ILE A 230 5.24 -5.17 -10.54
N LEU A 231 6.11 -6.13 -10.22
CA LEU A 231 5.97 -7.52 -10.65
C LEU A 231 4.74 -8.18 -10.05
N HIS A 232 4.38 -7.87 -8.80
CA HIS A 232 3.15 -8.31 -8.15
C HIS A 232 1.92 -7.85 -8.92
N GLU A 233 1.86 -6.57 -9.29
CA GLU A 233 0.73 -6.01 -10.05
C GLU A 233 0.70 -6.56 -11.50
N LEU A 234 1.85 -6.81 -12.11
CA LEU A 234 1.92 -7.47 -13.42
C LEU A 234 1.40 -8.93 -13.36
N CYS A 235 1.63 -9.65 -12.26
CA CYS A 235 1.05 -10.99 -12.07
C CYS A 235 -0.49 -10.95 -12.02
N HIS A 236 -1.09 -9.86 -11.54
CA HIS A 236 -2.54 -9.70 -11.53
C HIS A 236 -3.16 -9.54 -12.91
N ILE A 237 -2.38 -9.25 -13.95
CA ILE A 237 -2.86 -9.25 -15.34
C ILE A 237 -3.21 -10.67 -15.79
N ALA A 238 -2.40 -11.68 -15.38
CA ALA A 238 -2.67 -13.08 -15.69
C ALA A 238 -3.61 -13.74 -14.67
N GLU A 239 -3.52 -13.38 -13.39
CA GLU A 239 -4.24 -14.01 -12.29
C GLU A 239 -4.73 -12.99 -11.27
N HIS A 240 -6.03 -12.68 -11.28
CA HIS A 240 -6.60 -11.62 -10.43
C HIS A 240 -6.61 -11.96 -8.94
N ASN A 241 -6.51 -13.24 -8.59
CA ASN A 241 -6.52 -13.69 -7.20
C ASN A 241 -5.13 -14.19 -6.80
N HIS A 242 -4.80 -14.11 -5.52
CA HIS A 242 -3.57 -14.69 -4.97
C HIS A 242 -3.67 -16.23 -4.83
N SER A 243 -3.94 -16.93 -5.95
CA SER A 243 -3.99 -18.38 -6.07
C SER A 243 -2.58 -19.00 -6.06
N GLU A 244 -2.48 -20.32 -6.08
CA GLU A 244 -1.17 -20.97 -6.28
C GLU A 244 -0.54 -20.61 -7.62
N HIS A 245 -1.36 -20.39 -8.65
CA HIS A 245 -0.87 -19.95 -9.96
C HIS A 245 -0.23 -18.57 -9.87
N PHE A 246 -0.88 -17.61 -9.20
CA PHE A 246 -0.31 -16.29 -8.93
C PHE A 246 1.07 -16.37 -8.27
N TRP A 247 1.19 -17.16 -7.19
CA TRP A 247 2.46 -17.27 -6.47
C TRP A 247 3.55 -17.99 -7.29
N ARG A 248 3.18 -18.90 -8.17
CA ARG A 248 4.14 -19.50 -9.12
C ARG A 248 4.66 -18.47 -10.12
N LEU A 249 3.78 -17.67 -10.73
CA LEU A 249 4.18 -16.58 -11.62
C LEU A 249 5.12 -15.60 -10.94
N LEU A 250 4.76 -15.14 -9.73
CA LEU A 250 5.60 -14.21 -8.98
C LEU A 250 6.97 -14.83 -8.61
N THR A 251 6.99 -16.10 -8.23
CA THR A 251 8.25 -16.81 -7.93
C THR A 251 9.12 -16.97 -9.17
N GLN A 252 8.53 -17.17 -10.34
CA GLN A 252 9.26 -17.27 -11.61
C GLN A 252 9.98 -15.96 -11.95
N VAL A 253 9.33 -14.81 -11.76
CA VAL A 253 9.91 -13.50 -12.14
C VAL A 253 10.74 -12.86 -11.02
N MET A 254 10.52 -13.27 -9.76
CA MET A 254 11.24 -12.79 -8.57
C MET A 254 11.33 -13.90 -7.51
N PRO A 255 12.31 -14.79 -7.58
CA PRO A 255 12.43 -15.94 -6.66
C PRO A 255 12.51 -15.56 -5.18
N ASN A 256 13.14 -14.43 -4.86
CA ASN A 256 13.30 -13.90 -3.49
C ASN A 256 12.16 -12.98 -3.02
N TRP A 257 11.00 -13.00 -3.68
CA TRP A 257 9.90 -12.08 -3.40
C TRP A 257 9.42 -12.08 -1.94
N LYS A 258 9.52 -13.23 -1.24
CA LYS A 258 9.11 -13.34 0.17
C LYS A 258 9.95 -12.47 1.10
N GLU A 259 11.26 -12.46 0.89
CA GLU A 259 12.21 -11.65 1.65
C GLU A 259 12.02 -10.16 1.37
N VAL A 260 11.83 -9.81 0.09
CA VAL A 260 11.60 -8.44 -0.35
C VAL A 260 10.28 -7.91 0.20
N LYS A 261 9.22 -8.75 0.14
CA LYS A 261 7.91 -8.43 0.75
C LYS A 261 8.05 -8.19 2.25
N ALA A 262 8.70 -9.11 2.97
CA ALA A 262 8.89 -8.98 4.42
C ALA A 262 9.64 -7.68 4.79
N ARG A 263 10.66 -7.30 4.00
CA ARG A 263 11.37 -6.03 4.17
C ARG A 263 10.47 -4.82 3.94
N LEU A 264 9.66 -4.84 2.87
CA LEU A 264 8.72 -3.75 2.58
C LEU A 264 7.64 -3.63 3.67
N ASP A 265 7.07 -4.76 4.10
CA ASP A 265 6.06 -4.80 5.18
C ASP A 265 6.63 -4.28 6.49
N GLY A 266 7.88 -4.64 6.85
CA GLY A 266 8.58 -4.15 8.05
C GLY A 266 8.87 -2.65 8.05
N MET A 267 8.79 -1.99 6.89
CA MET A 267 9.01 -0.54 6.75
C MET A 267 7.72 0.22 6.40
N ALA A 268 6.59 -0.47 6.28
CA ALA A 268 5.34 0.12 5.79
C ALA A 268 4.87 1.29 6.65
N GLU A 269 4.89 1.13 7.98
CA GLU A 269 4.51 2.15 8.94
C GLU A 269 5.37 3.41 8.77
N LEU A 270 6.68 3.24 8.64
CA LEU A 270 7.64 4.33 8.48
C LEU A 270 7.46 5.11 7.16
N TYR A 271 6.98 4.44 6.11
CA TYR A 271 6.80 5.06 4.79
C TYR A 271 5.40 5.63 4.56
N LEU A 272 4.37 5.05 5.18
CA LEU A 272 2.96 5.42 4.98
C LEU A 272 2.41 6.35 6.06
N ASN A 273 2.96 6.31 7.29
CA ASN A 273 2.56 7.21 8.36
C ASN A 273 3.14 8.62 8.14
N GLU A 274 2.22 9.54 7.84
CA GLU A 274 2.50 10.98 7.66
C GLU A 274 1.40 11.84 8.27
#